data_e70e5d9ab9240f35cbde894c3dd7bb49
#
_entry.id   e70e5d9ab9240f35cbde894c3dd7bb49
#
_cell.length_a   1.000
_cell.length_b   1.000
_cell.length_c   1.000
_cell.angle_alpha   90.00
_cell.angle_beta   90.00
_cell.angle_gamma   90.00
#
_symmetry.space_group_name_H-M   'P 1'
#
loop_
_entity.id
_entity.type
_entity.pdbx_description
1 polymer ?
#
loop_
_entity_poly.entity_id
_entity_poly.type
_entity_poly.pdbx_seq_one_letter_code
_entity_poly.pdbx_strand_id
1 'polypeptide(L)'
;MPNWCENNLHIQGPEELIKEFINTVQDENDGEKFELASTLMPMPEILQGGEAPARDEDVAQEAIAQTGHRDWYDWANDDNNWGTKWGDCDTNLWWNDESTKINGYYTTAWGPLSEAFWIKVSETYPKLRISVGFREEGMAFEGAYSFTNGECVYSHSAETSPYLQEAVEAVDRFADEETVYEEDMLIPTYSGNHASSSE
;
A
#
# COMPACT_ATOMS: atom_id res chain seq x y z
N MET A 1 8.18 -17.75 11.41
CA MET A 1 7.82 -16.32 11.48
C MET A 1 8.06 -15.76 10.09
N PRO A 2 7.19 -14.87 9.58
CA PRO A 2 7.49 -14.20 8.32
C PRO A 2 8.64 -13.22 8.52
N ASN A 3 9.34 -12.91 7.44
CA ASN A 3 10.09 -11.67 7.39
C ASN A 3 9.07 -10.54 7.36
N TRP A 4 9.28 -9.50 8.15
CA TRP A 4 8.41 -8.35 8.18
C TRP A 4 8.91 -7.28 7.20
N CYS A 5 8.01 -6.81 6.35
CA CYS A 5 8.20 -5.64 5.52
C CYS A 5 7.67 -4.42 6.29
N GLU A 6 8.53 -3.46 6.53
CA GLU A 6 8.19 -2.17 7.14
C GLU A 6 7.69 -1.23 6.06
N ASN A 7 6.55 -0.56 6.32
CA ASN A 7 5.93 0.34 5.36
C ASN A 7 5.67 1.69 6.00
N ASN A 8 6.11 2.76 5.33
CA ASN A 8 5.80 4.15 5.66
C ASN A 8 4.73 4.66 4.69
N LEU A 9 3.63 5.18 5.23
CA LEU A 9 2.49 5.67 4.48
C LEU A 9 2.36 7.18 4.59
N HIS A 10 2.25 7.86 3.45
CA HIS A 10 1.93 9.26 3.37
C HIS A 10 0.71 9.47 2.48
N ILE A 11 -0.31 10.12 3.00
CA ILE A 11 -1.50 10.48 2.23
C ILE A 11 -1.69 11.98 2.34
N GLN A 12 -1.92 12.64 1.19
CA GLN A 12 -2.16 14.08 1.12
C GLN A 12 -3.39 14.36 0.25
N GLY A 13 -4.19 15.33 0.67
CA GLY A 13 -5.36 15.77 -0.08
C GLY A 13 -6.26 16.70 0.72
N PRO A 14 -7.48 16.97 0.22
CA PRO A 14 -8.46 17.81 0.92
C PRO A 14 -8.79 17.29 2.32
N GLU A 15 -8.90 18.18 3.29
CA GLU A 15 -9.17 17.88 4.70
C GLU A 15 -10.37 16.93 4.90
N GLU A 16 -11.45 17.17 4.15
CA GLU A 16 -12.66 16.36 4.23
C GLU A 16 -12.41 14.90 3.82
N LEU A 17 -11.59 14.67 2.79
CA LEU A 17 -11.22 13.32 2.35
C LEU A 17 -10.21 12.66 3.29
N ILE A 18 -9.33 13.42 3.92
CA ILE A 18 -8.46 12.93 4.97
C ILE A 18 -9.29 12.41 6.16
N LYS A 19 -10.27 13.20 6.61
CA LYS A 19 -11.21 12.79 7.66
C LYS A 19 -12.03 11.57 7.28
N GLU A 20 -12.54 11.54 6.05
CA GLU A 20 -13.28 10.39 5.53
C GLU A 20 -12.42 9.13 5.52
N PHE A 21 -11.19 9.21 5.00
CA PHE A 21 -10.26 8.09 4.96
C PHE A 21 -9.98 7.55 6.38
N ILE A 22 -9.64 8.42 7.33
CA ILE A 22 -9.39 8.02 8.73
C ILE A 22 -10.61 7.33 9.32
N ASN A 23 -11.80 7.92 9.19
CA ASN A 23 -13.03 7.34 9.72
C ASN A 23 -13.34 5.97 9.08
N THR A 24 -12.93 5.76 7.83
CA THR A 24 -13.12 4.48 7.13
C THR A 24 -12.21 3.39 7.69
N VAL A 25 -10.94 3.69 7.95
CA VAL A 25 -9.93 2.69 8.33
C VAL A 25 -9.77 2.52 9.84
N GLN A 26 -10.38 3.40 10.64
CA GLN A 26 -10.36 3.33 12.10
C GLN A 26 -11.38 2.30 12.61
N ASP A 27 -10.98 1.43 13.53
CA ASP A 27 -11.89 0.47 14.17
C ASP A 27 -12.96 1.22 14.98
N GLU A 28 -14.23 0.92 14.74
CA GLU A 28 -15.36 1.56 15.42
C GLU A 28 -15.38 1.29 16.93
N ASN A 29 -14.80 0.19 17.39
CA ASN A 29 -14.80 -0.22 18.79
C ASN A 29 -13.49 0.17 19.51
N ASP A 30 -12.41 0.40 18.77
CA ASP A 30 -11.10 0.78 19.27
C ASP A 30 -10.53 1.91 18.41
N GLY A 31 -10.76 3.14 18.83
CA GLY A 31 -10.33 4.33 18.10
C GLY A 31 -8.80 4.50 17.97
N GLU A 32 -8.01 3.64 18.60
CA GLU A 32 -6.55 3.60 18.46
C GLU A 32 -6.08 2.57 17.42
N LYS A 33 -7.00 1.70 16.96
CA LYS A 33 -6.71 0.66 15.98
C LYS A 33 -7.11 1.08 14.57
N PHE A 34 -6.26 0.76 13.60
CA PHE A 34 -6.48 1.00 12.18
C PHE A 34 -6.32 -0.30 11.38
N GLU A 35 -7.18 -0.50 10.40
CA GLU A 35 -7.17 -1.65 9.49
C GLU A 35 -7.28 -1.15 8.04
N LEU A 36 -6.19 -1.18 7.30
CA LEU A 36 -6.16 -0.72 5.90
C LEU A 36 -6.70 -1.79 4.95
N ALA A 37 -6.06 -2.97 4.95
CA ALA A 37 -6.31 -3.99 3.95
C ALA A 37 -7.72 -4.56 4.07
N SER A 38 -8.13 -4.97 5.27
CA SER A 38 -9.44 -5.57 5.53
C SER A 38 -10.60 -4.62 5.26
N THR A 39 -10.39 -3.31 5.46
CA THR A 39 -11.42 -2.28 5.29
C THR A 39 -11.49 -1.75 3.86
N LEU A 40 -10.32 -1.43 3.26
CA LEU A 40 -10.28 -0.80 1.94
C LEU A 40 -10.44 -1.80 0.78
N MET A 41 -10.06 -3.06 1.01
CA MET A 41 -10.27 -4.18 0.07
C MET A 41 -10.64 -5.43 0.87
N PRO A 42 -11.89 -5.56 1.33
CA PRO A 42 -12.32 -6.68 2.15
C PRO A 42 -12.21 -8.00 1.40
N MET A 43 -11.68 -9.01 2.10
CA MET A 43 -11.66 -10.39 1.59
C MET A 43 -13.08 -10.91 1.37
N PRO A 44 -13.35 -11.62 0.27
CA PRO A 44 -14.64 -12.24 0.04
C PRO A 44 -15.12 -13.13 1.22
N GLU A 45 -16.37 -13.01 1.61
CA GLU A 45 -16.94 -13.66 2.79
C GLU A 45 -16.72 -15.17 2.80
N ILE A 46 -16.84 -15.82 1.63
CA ILE A 46 -16.65 -17.27 1.47
C ILE A 46 -15.22 -17.73 1.86
N LEU A 47 -14.23 -16.86 1.83
CA LEU A 47 -12.84 -17.17 2.19
C LEU A 47 -12.54 -16.87 3.66
N GLN A 48 -13.39 -16.09 4.34
CA GLN A 48 -13.14 -15.66 5.70
C GLN A 48 -13.29 -16.83 6.69
N GLY A 49 -12.34 -16.95 7.62
CA GLY A 49 -12.37 -17.95 8.67
C GLY A 49 -12.12 -19.40 8.23
N GLY A 50 -11.84 -19.61 6.94
CA GLY A 50 -11.50 -20.92 6.39
C GLY A 50 -10.09 -21.40 6.76
N GLU A 51 -9.80 -22.67 6.44
CA GLU A 51 -8.45 -23.22 6.54
C GLU A 51 -7.61 -22.87 5.29
N ALA A 52 -6.30 -22.67 5.46
CA ALA A 52 -5.37 -22.55 4.35
C ALA A 52 -4.16 -23.50 4.56
N PRO A 53 -3.89 -24.45 3.65
CA PRO A 53 -4.72 -24.74 2.48
C PRO A 53 -6.07 -25.36 2.84
N ALA A 54 -7.09 -25.04 2.04
CA ALA A 54 -8.43 -25.64 2.20
C ALA A 54 -8.33 -27.16 2.06
N ARG A 55 -8.82 -27.90 3.07
CA ARG A 55 -8.76 -29.37 3.12
C ARG A 55 -9.96 -30.04 2.47
N ASP A 56 -11.12 -29.37 2.55
CA ASP A 56 -12.35 -29.83 1.92
C ASP A 56 -12.36 -29.37 0.45
N GLU A 57 -12.37 -30.35 -0.46
CA GLU A 57 -12.29 -30.07 -1.90
C GLU A 57 -13.57 -29.42 -2.44
N ASP A 58 -14.75 -29.76 -1.90
CA ASP A 58 -16.01 -29.17 -2.33
C ASP A 58 -16.05 -27.68 -1.94
N VAL A 59 -15.62 -27.35 -0.74
CA VAL A 59 -15.47 -25.96 -0.26
C VAL A 59 -14.46 -25.20 -1.12
N ALA A 60 -13.32 -25.82 -1.43
CA ALA A 60 -12.29 -25.21 -2.29
C ALA A 60 -12.82 -24.93 -3.70
N GLN A 61 -13.56 -25.85 -4.30
CA GLN A 61 -14.13 -25.68 -5.63
C GLN A 61 -15.21 -24.58 -5.65
N GLU A 62 -16.02 -24.48 -4.62
CA GLU A 62 -16.99 -23.40 -4.49
C GLU A 62 -16.27 -22.03 -4.36
N ALA A 63 -15.24 -21.95 -3.55
CA ALA A 63 -14.43 -20.75 -3.38
C ALA A 63 -13.78 -20.32 -4.72
N ILE A 64 -13.17 -21.26 -5.46
CA ILE A 64 -12.58 -21.00 -6.78
C ILE A 64 -13.66 -20.49 -7.76
N ALA A 65 -14.85 -21.10 -7.77
CA ALA A 65 -15.91 -20.71 -8.68
C ALA A 65 -16.41 -19.28 -8.44
N GLN A 66 -16.38 -18.80 -7.19
CA GLN A 66 -16.85 -17.47 -6.81
C GLN A 66 -15.75 -16.40 -6.85
N THR A 67 -14.51 -16.74 -6.52
CA THR A 67 -13.43 -15.78 -6.29
C THR A 67 -12.21 -15.98 -7.19
N GLY A 68 -12.09 -17.13 -7.84
CA GLY A 68 -10.88 -17.52 -8.56
C GLY A 68 -9.79 -18.11 -7.65
N HIS A 69 -9.99 -18.14 -6.33
CA HIS A 69 -8.99 -18.54 -5.33
C HIS A 69 -9.49 -19.72 -4.49
N ARG A 70 -8.57 -20.61 -4.13
CA ARG A 70 -8.86 -21.83 -3.40
C ARG A 70 -9.21 -21.60 -1.93
N ASP A 71 -8.53 -20.63 -1.30
CA ASP A 71 -8.64 -20.28 0.11
C ASP A 71 -8.19 -18.83 0.36
N TRP A 72 -8.30 -18.40 1.63
CA TRP A 72 -7.94 -17.04 2.02
C TRP A 72 -6.46 -16.72 1.80
N TYR A 73 -5.56 -17.70 1.94
CA TYR A 73 -4.14 -17.48 1.75
C TYR A 73 -3.78 -17.25 0.28
N ASP A 74 -4.40 -18.05 -0.61
CA ASP A 74 -4.26 -17.91 -2.06
C ASP A 74 -4.75 -16.54 -2.53
N TRP A 75 -5.91 -16.10 -2.02
CA TRP A 75 -6.48 -14.78 -2.31
C TRP A 75 -5.61 -13.65 -1.76
N ALA A 76 -5.17 -13.73 -0.50
CA ALA A 76 -4.43 -12.67 0.15
C ALA A 76 -3.04 -12.43 -0.48
N ASN A 77 -2.38 -13.48 -0.96
CA ASN A 77 -1.06 -13.38 -1.59
C ASN A 77 -1.11 -13.07 -3.09
N ASP A 78 -2.29 -12.98 -3.70
CA ASP A 78 -2.41 -12.56 -5.10
C ASP A 78 -2.08 -11.07 -5.22
N ASP A 79 -1.19 -10.72 -6.16
CA ASP A 79 -0.77 -9.34 -6.42
C ASP A 79 -1.92 -8.45 -6.93
N ASN A 80 -3.02 -9.04 -7.38
CA ASN A 80 -4.25 -8.31 -7.72
C ASN A 80 -5.12 -7.99 -6.50
N ASN A 81 -4.78 -8.54 -5.34
CA ASN A 81 -5.45 -8.31 -4.06
C ASN A 81 -4.48 -7.63 -3.09
N TRP A 82 -4.27 -8.21 -1.90
CA TRP A 82 -3.34 -7.61 -0.92
C TRP A 82 -1.87 -7.79 -1.27
N GLY A 83 -1.49 -8.87 -1.97
CA GLY A 83 -0.09 -9.23 -2.26
C GLY A 83 0.69 -9.71 -1.04
N THR A 84 0.04 -9.87 0.11
CA THR A 84 0.65 -10.26 1.38
C THR A 84 -0.33 -11.05 2.24
N LYS A 85 0.20 -11.96 3.06
CA LYS A 85 -0.57 -12.99 3.75
C LYS A 85 -1.70 -12.47 4.64
N TRP A 86 -1.46 -11.41 5.42
CA TRP A 86 -2.40 -10.96 6.47
C TRP A 86 -2.92 -9.54 6.27
N GLY A 87 -2.60 -8.92 5.12
CA GLY A 87 -2.80 -7.49 4.95
C GLY A 87 -1.82 -6.70 5.82
N ASP A 88 -2.27 -5.57 6.32
CA ASP A 88 -1.49 -4.74 7.24
C ASP A 88 -1.57 -5.23 8.69
N CYS A 89 -0.47 -5.07 9.41
CA CYS A 89 -0.32 -5.38 10.83
C CYS A 89 0.31 -4.18 11.54
N ASP A 90 0.01 -4.03 12.82
CA ASP A 90 0.58 -2.97 13.68
C ASP A 90 0.46 -1.57 13.07
N THR A 91 -0.68 -1.27 12.45
CA THR A 91 -0.92 -0.02 11.75
C THR A 91 -1.10 1.13 12.72
N ASN A 92 -0.31 2.19 12.52
CA ASN A 92 -0.38 3.43 13.27
C ASN A 92 -0.48 4.59 12.28
N LEU A 93 -1.43 5.50 12.50
CA LEU A 93 -1.65 6.67 11.66
C LEU A 93 -1.61 7.95 12.51
N TRP A 94 -1.01 9.00 11.96
CA TRP A 94 -0.90 10.33 12.61
C TRP A 94 -1.50 11.40 11.71
N TRP A 95 -2.42 12.16 12.25
CA TRP A 95 -3.06 13.32 11.61
C TRP A 95 -3.50 14.31 12.68
N ASN A 96 -4.02 15.46 12.28
CA ASN A 96 -4.75 16.37 13.15
C ASN A 96 -6.06 16.78 12.46
N ASP A 97 -6.99 17.34 13.21
CA ASP A 97 -8.36 17.66 12.73
C ASP A 97 -8.41 18.70 11.59
N GLU A 98 -7.36 19.47 11.41
CA GLU A 98 -7.21 20.48 10.35
C GLU A 98 -6.18 20.01 9.30
N SER A 99 -5.80 18.72 9.34
CA SER A 99 -4.74 18.20 8.49
C SER A 99 -5.21 17.91 7.07
N THR A 100 -4.38 18.28 6.13
CA THR A 100 -4.45 17.81 4.74
C THR A 100 -3.53 16.61 4.49
N LYS A 101 -2.96 16.05 5.56
CA LYS A 101 -1.97 14.96 5.49
C LYS A 101 -2.23 13.90 6.56
N ILE A 102 -1.95 12.65 6.20
CA ILE A 102 -1.79 11.51 7.10
C ILE A 102 -0.36 11.01 6.94
N ASN A 103 0.32 10.78 8.04
CA ASN A 103 1.53 9.99 8.07
C ASN A 103 1.21 8.68 8.78
N GLY A 104 1.82 7.58 8.36
CA GLY A 104 1.55 6.29 8.95
C GLY A 104 2.69 5.32 8.81
N TYR A 105 2.63 4.29 9.64
CA TYR A 105 3.50 3.13 9.62
C TYR A 105 2.67 1.87 9.80
N TYR A 106 3.00 0.83 9.06
CA TYR A 106 2.42 -0.50 9.23
C TYR A 106 3.43 -1.57 8.80
N THR A 107 3.21 -2.80 9.22
CA THR A 107 4.01 -3.94 8.79
C THR A 107 3.18 -4.91 7.95
N THR A 108 3.85 -5.63 7.07
CA THR A 108 3.25 -6.68 6.22
C THR A 108 4.16 -7.91 6.18
N ALA A 109 3.60 -9.06 5.84
CA ALA A 109 4.37 -10.29 5.74
C ALA A 109 5.06 -10.40 4.37
N TRP A 110 6.39 -10.48 4.35
CA TRP A 110 7.29 -10.72 3.21
C TRP A 110 7.39 -9.64 2.16
N GLY A 111 6.39 -8.83 1.94
CA GLY A 111 6.35 -7.75 0.95
C GLY A 111 5.31 -6.70 1.29
N PRO A 112 5.33 -5.52 0.65
CA PRO A 112 4.35 -4.47 0.88
C PRO A 112 2.95 -4.89 0.40
N LEU A 113 1.92 -4.13 0.78
CA LEU A 113 0.63 -4.21 0.09
C LEU A 113 0.83 -3.94 -1.41
N SER A 114 0.14 -4.71 -2.26
CA SER A 114 0.33 -4.70 -3.71
C SER A 114 0.08 -3.34 -4.36
N GLU A 115 0.64 -3.13 -5.54
CA GLU A 115 0.30 -1.97 -6.36
C GLU A 115 -1.20 -1.96 -6.71
N ALA A 116 -1.80 -3.12 -7.03
CA ALA A 116 -3.22 -3.23 -7.35
C ALA A 116 -4.12 -2.81 -6.17
N PHE A 117 -3.74 -3.16 -4.94
CA PHE A 117 -4.44 -2.68 -3.75
C PHE A 117 -4.46 -1.15 -3.70
N TRP A 118 -3.30 -0.49 -3.83
CA TRP A 118 -3.21 0.96 -3.73
C TRP A 118 -3.82 1.68 -4.93
N ILE A 119 -3.77 1.10 -6.14
CA ILE A 119 -4.51 1.59 -7.30
C ILE A 119 -6.00 1.64 -6.97
N LYS A 120 -6.56 0.56 -6.40
CA LYS A 120 -7.97 0.49 -6.03
C LYS A 120 -8.36 1.52 -4.97
N VAL A 121 -7.51 1.71 -3.97
CA VAL A 121 -7.70 2.75 -2.96
C VAL A 121 -7.70 4.14 -3.60
N SER A 122 -6.75 4.41 -4.49
CA SER A 122 -6.66 5.71 -5.19
C SER A 122 -7.79 5.96 -6.20
N GLU A 123 -8.42 4.90 -6.75
CA GLU A 123 -9.68 5.01 -7.52
C GLU A 123 -10.83 5.47 -6.62
N THR A 124 -10.89 4.94 -5.40
CA THR A 124 -11.94 5.29 -4.43
C THR A 124 -11.76 6.72 -3.92
N TYR A 125 -10.52 7.16 -3.74
CA TYR A 125 -10.14 8.49 -3.26
C TYR A 125 -9.32 9.26 -4.32
N PRO A 126 -9.91 9.65 -5.46
CA PRO A 126 -9.16 10.15 -6.63
C PRO A 126 -8.43 11.48 -6.40
N LYS A 127 -8.79 12.23 -5.36
CA LYS A 127 -8.15 13.49 -4.98
C LYS A 127 -7.09 13.34 -3.88
N LEU A 128 -6.91 12.13 -3.37
CA LEU A 128 -5.82 11.83 -2.47
C LEU A 128 -4.58 11.42 -3.29
N ARG A 129 -3.43 11.94 -2.87
CA ARG A 129 -2.14 11.42 -3.27
C ARG A 129 -1.66 10.46 -2.19
N ILE A 130 -1.35 9.24 -2.56
CA ILE A 130 -0.91 8.17 -1.67
C ILE A 130 0.52 7.83 -2.03
N SER A 131 1.42 7.79 -1.05
CA SER A 131 2.80 7.36 -1.23
C SER A 131 3.16 6.34 -0.16
N VAL A 132 3.83 5.27 -0.56
CA VAL A 132 4.25 4.18 0.31
C VAL A 132 5.72 3.92 0.08
N GLY A 133 6.54 4.07 1.12
CA GLY A 133 7.91 3.58 1.14
C GLY A 133 7.95 2.24 1.88
N PHE A 134 8.70 1.27 1.42
CA PHE A 134 8.77 -0.05 2.03
C PHE A 134 10.18 -0.62 2.08
N ARG A 135 10.44 -1.45 3.09
CA ARG A 135 11.70 -2.15 3.27
C ARG A 135 11.49 -3.52 3.91
N GLU A 136 12.14 -4.54 3.36
CA GLU A 136 12.20 -5.88 3.92
C GLU A 136 13.68 -6.28 4.06
N GLU A 137 14.12 -6.44 5.31
CA GLU A 137 15.54 -6.67 5.60
C GLU A 137 16.00 -8.11 5.34
N GLY A 138 15.12 -9.10 5.50
CA GLY A 138 15.49 -10.52 5.38
C GLY A 138 15.76 -10.94 3.94
N MET A 139 15.05 -10.39 2.96
CA MET A 139 15.29 -10.59 1.53
C MET A 139 16.05 -9.41 0.90
N ALA A 140 16.41 -8.42 1.71
CA ALA A 140 17.24 -7.28 1.35
C ALA A 140 16.69 -6.48 0.15
N PHE A 141 15.43 -6.08 0.20
CA PHE A 141 14.85 -5.17 -0.78
C PHE A 141 14.15 -3.98 -0.12
N GLU A 142 14.07 -2.89 -0.86
CA GLU A 142 13.35 -1.69 -0.49
C GLU A 142 12.80 -1.00 -1.72
N GLY A 143 11.82 -0.10 -1.55
CA GLY A 143 11.23 0.62 -2.67
C GLY A 143 10.20 1.63 -2.24
N ALA A 144 9.57 2.24 -3.24
CA ALA A 144 8.47 3.17 -3.01
C ALA A 144 7.48 3.16 -4.17
N TYR A 145 6.22 3.42 -3.83
CA TYR A 145 5.11 3.62 -4.75
C TYR A 145 4.48 5.00 -4.55
N SER A 146 3.87 5.54 -5.59
CA SER A 146 3.00 6.71 -5.47
C SER A 146 1.79 6.57 -6.38
N PHE A 147 0.61 6.90 -5.86
CA PHE A 147 -0.66 6.69 -6.53
C PHE A 147 -1.51 7.94 -6.48
N THR A 148 -2.27 8.18 -7.54
CA THR A 148 -3.29 9.21 -7.61
C THR A 148 -4.32 8.83 -8.67
N ASN A 149 -5.59 9.07 -8.40
CA ASN A 149 -6.69 8.90 -9.36
C ASN A 149 -6.70 7.54 -10.09
N GLY A 150 -6.44 6.44 -9.36
CA GLY A 150 -6.43 5.08 -9.93
C GLY A 150 -5.17 4.73 -10.73
N GLU A 151 -4.13 5.54 -10.68
CA GLU A 151 -2.89 5.31 -11.41
C GLU A 151 -1.69 5.21 -10.47
N CYS A 152 -0.80 4.26 -10.72
CA CYS A 152 0.53 4.24 -10.14
C CYS A 152 1.41 5.21 -10.92
N VAL A 153 1.69 6.37 -10.32
CA VAL A 153 2.48 7.43 -10.97
C VAL A 153 3.99 7.30 -10.70
N TYR A 154 4.35 6.48 -9.74
CA TYR A 154 5.74 6.13 -9.43
C TYR A 154 5.78 4.74 -8.81
N SER A 155 6.70 3.89 -9.30
CA SER A 155 7.03 2.60 -8.72
C SER A 155 8.52 2.35 -8.88
N HIS A 156 9.18 2.03 -7.79
CA HIS A 156 10.59 1.63 -7.79
C HIS A 156 10.83 0.61 -6.69
N SER A 157 11.56 -0.43 -7.02
CA SER A 157 12.02 -1.45 -6.08
C SER A 157 13.40 -1.92 -6.48
N ALA A 158 14.29 -2.12 -5.52
CA ALA A 158 15.65 -2.62 -5.73
C ALA A 158 16.15 -3.39 -4.50
N GLU A 159 17.25 -4.11 -4.68
CA GLU A 159 17.99 -4.67 -3.54
C GLU A 159 18.45 -3.52 -2.63
N THR A 160 18.48 -3.77 -1.31
CA THR A 160 18.83 -2.76 -0.31
C THR A 160 20.19 -2.15 -0.62
N SER A 161 20.18 -0.85 -0.90
CA SER A 161 21.35 -0.06 -1.27
C SER A 161 21.40 1.22 -0.43
N PRO A 162 22.58 1.69 -0.04
CA PRO A 162 22.71 2.98 0.65
C PRO A 162 22.09 4.17 -0.09
N TYR A 163 21.96 4.07 -1.42
CA TYR A 163 21.37 5.13 -2.25
C TYR A 163 19.82 5.14 -2.18
N LEU A 164 19.18 4.04 -1.80
CA LEU A 164 17.73 3.98 -1.69
C LEU A 164 17.22 4.50 -0.35
N GLN A 165 18.06 4.49 0.68
CA GLN A 165 17.76 5.19 1.91
C GLN A 165 17.53 6.69 1.63
N GLU A 166 18.27 7.29 0.68
CA GLU A 166 18.03 8.63 0.19
C GLU A 166 16.69 8.80 -0.55
N ALA A 167 16.20 7.77 -1.25
CA ALA A 167 14.90 7.82 -1.93
C ALA A 167 13.73 7.74 -0.95
N VAL A 168 13.81 6.87 0.06
CA VAL A 168 12.80 6.80 1.14
C VAL A 168 12.79 8.11 1.94
N GLU A 169 13.98 8.64 2.32
CA GLU A 169 14.11 9.94 2.96
C GLU A 169 13.69 11.11 2.05
N ALA A 170 13.72 10.94 0.72
CA ALA A 170 13.19 11.92 -0.21
C ALA A 170 11.65 11.93 -0.21
N VAL A 171 11.00 10.76 -0.13
CA VAL A 171 9.54 10.68 0.06
C VAL A 171 9.13 11.35 1.36
N ASP A 172 9.86 11.11 2.44
CA ASP A 172 9.63 11.76 3.75
C ASP A 172 9.83 13.29 3.67
N ARG A 173 10.84 13.76 2.96
CA ARG A 173 11.10 15.20 2.75
C ARG A 173 10.02 15.87 1.91
N PHE A 174 9.49 15.21 0.87
CA PHE A 174 8.37 15.75 0.08
C PHE A 174 7.06 15.82 0.86
N ALA A 175 6.92 15.03 1.94
CA ALA A 175 5.76 15.10 2.83
C ALA A 175 5.83 16.33 3.79
N ASP A 176 7.04 16.79 4.12
CA ASP A 176 7.26 17.89 5.06
C ASP A 176 7.32 19.27 4.39
N GLU A 177 7.59 19.35 3.09
CA GLU A 177 7.55 20.63 2.38
C GLU A 177 6.10 21.04 2.10
N GLU A 178 5.72 22.24 2.57
CA GLU A 178 4.49 22.95 2.21
C GLU A 178 4.47 23.23 0.70
N THR A 179 4.13 22.20 -0.08
CA THR A 179 3.93 22.39 -1.51
C THR A 179 2.60 23.09 -1.73
N VAL A 180 2.71 24.37 -2.01
CA VAL A 180 1.64 25.17 -2.63
C VAL A 180 1.24 24.44 -3.92
N TYR A 181 -0.05 24.03 -4.00
CA TYR A 181 -0.62 23.49 -5.22
C TYR A 181 -0.67 24.60 -6.29
N GLU A 182 0.33 24.68 -7.14
CA GLU A 182 0.17 25.28 -8.46
C GLU A 182 -0.24 24.15 -9.42
N GLU A 183 -1.33 24.38 -10.17
CA GLU A 183 -1.95 23.42 -11.11
C GLU A 183 -1.02 22.93 -12.24
N ASP A 184 0.24 23.36 -12.27
CA ASP A 184 1.20 23.14 -13.37
C ASP A 184 2.50 22.43 -12.96
N MET A 185 2.58 21.73 -11.83
CA MET A 185 3.83 21.05 -11.49
C MET A 185 4.00 19.75 -12.28
N LEU A 186 4.69 19.88 -13.41
CA LEU A 186 5.35 18.81 -14.16
C LEU A 186 6.28 18.03 -13.23
N ILE A 187 5.93 16.78 -12.97
CA ILE A 187 6.84 15.81 -12.34
C ILE A 187 8.09 15.75 -13.20
N PRO A 188 9.31 15.89 -12.65
CA PRO A 188 10.51 15.69 -13.44
C PRO A 188 10.52 14.25 -13.94
N THR A 189 10.25 14.06 -15.22
CA THR A 189 10.46 12.78 -15.88
C THR A 189 11.97 12.56 -15.93
N TYR A 190 12.46 11.62 -15.14
CA TYR A 190 13.84 11.16 -15.23
C TYR A 190 14.00 10.39 -16.54
N SER A 191 14.38 11.07 -17.61
CA SER A 191 14.79 10.44 -18.84
C SER A 191 16.18 9.82 -18.63
N GLY A 192 16.21 8.54 -18.27
CA GLY A 192 17.44 7.77 -18.26
C GLY A 192 18.01 7.72 -19.68
N ASN A 193 19.05 8.50 -19.95
CA ASN A 193 19.86 8.36 -21.15
C ASN A 193 20.60 7.02 -21.07
N HIS A 194 20.07 5.99 -21.73
CA HIS A 194 20.90 4.86 -22.16
C HIS A 194 21.87 5.37 -23.22
N ALA A 195 23.09 5.69 -22.79
CA ALA A 195 24.20 5.81 -23.71
C ALA A 195 24.54 4.42 -24.24
N SER A 196 24.06 4.13 -25.44
CA SER A 196 24.58 3.01 -26.24
C SER A 196 26.00 3.36 -26.67
N SER A 197 27.00 2.74 -26.05
CA SER A 197 28.35 2.69 -26.62
C SER A 197 28.40 1.59 -27.66
N SER A 198 28.32 1.99 -28.91
CA SER A 198 28.83 1.21 -30.05
C SER A 198 30.30 1.59 -30.24
N GLU A 199 31.21 0.66 -30.03
CA GLU A 199 32.34 0.27 -30.89
C GLU A 199 33.13 -0.84 -30.19
#